data_942142240294e0128db59259852c470a
#
_entry.id   942142240294e0128db59259852c470a
#
_cell.length_a   1.000
_cell.length_b   1.000
_cell.length_c   1.000
_cell.angle_alpha   90.00
_cell.angle_beta   90.00
_cell.angle_gamma   90.00
#
_symmetry.space_group_name_H-M   'P 1'
#
loop_
_entity.id
_entity.type
_entity.pdbx_description
1 polymer ?
#
loop_
_entity_poly.entity_id
_entity_poly.type
_entity_poly.pdbx_seq_one_letter_code
_entity_poly.pdbx_strand_id
1 'polypeptide(L)'
;VAVAFMPTAAFAANESVQFELSSTNGGGIYSYSMYMYNLQKYKLEGTAGIVKGDDFESTLYAIPDSSDYVFKGFYSGSTKIKTTGKGAYGYTLKYDRNLKDKQITGKFVKATKAQKSVAKLKAKNFKSKKVKGINTLSWTIGSKVDGYTITIINTTDNQPAVAGDAKVAKNGKDAKFKFKYAVKGKKYKAEIVGYKTVKGVKVPTAAKVVTFTGK
;
A
#
# COMPACT_ATOMS: atom_id res chain seq x y z
N VAL A 1 -8.83 11.65 -18.19
CA VAL A 1 -9.83 10.83 -17.49
C VAL A 1 -9.31 9.40 -17.51
N ALA A 2 -8.68 8.96 -16.41
CA ALA A 2 -8.25 7.57 -16.27
C ALA A 2 -9.46 6.77 -15.78
N VAL A 3 -10.14 6.10 -16.70
CA VAL A 3 -11.14 5.09 -16.35
C VAL A 3 -10.35 3.88 -15.81
N ALA A 4 -10.48 3.58 -14.53
CA ALA A 4 -9.98 2.34 -13.98
C ALA A 4 -10.84 1.20 -14.58
N PHE A 5 -10.34 0.54 -15.62
CA PHE A 5 -10.93 -0.66 -16.15
C PHE A 5 -10.74 -1.78 -15.12
N MET A 6 -11.75 -2.00 -14.30
CA MET A 6 -11.96 -3.33 -13.75
C MET A 6 -12.57 -4.18 -14.86
N PRO A 7 -12.08 -5.40 -15.12
CA PRO A 7 -12.60 -6.22 -16.20
C PRO A 7 -14.09 -6.48 -15.99
N THR A 8 -14.92 -6.02 -16.91
CA THR A 8 -16.38 -6.14 -16.89
C THR A 8 -16.88 -7.60 -16.76
N ALA A 9 -16.07 -8.57 -17.09
CA ALA A 9 -16.39 -10.00 -16.97
C ALA A 9 -16.46 -10.50 -15.51
N ALA A 10 -15.75 -9.86 -14.57
CA ALA A 10 -15.79 -10.24 -13.15
C ALA A 10 -17.06 -9.74 -12.43
N PHE A 11 -17.75 -8.75 -12.99
CA PHE A 11 -18.95 -8.16 -12.39
C PHE A 11 -20.24 -8.93 -12.68
N ALA A 12 -20.26 -9.82 -13.67
CA ALA A 12 -21.47 -10.54 -14.08
C ALA A 12 -21.91 -11.66 -13.09
N ALA A 13 -21.00 -12.14 -12.24
CA ALA A 13 -21.25 -13.27 -11.33
C ALA A 13 -21.37 -12.89 -9.84
N ASN A 14 -20.94 -11.70 -9.42
CA ASN A 14 -20.91 -11.30 -8.03
C ASN A 14 -21.64 -9.98 -7.79
N GLU A 15 -22.33 -9.86 -6.64
CA GLU A 15 -22.89 -8.56 -6.23
C GLU A 15 -21.77 -7.51 -6.10
N SER A 16 -21.95 -6.40 -6.80
CA SER A 16 -21.01 -5.26 -6.74
C SER A 16 -21.75 -3.95 -6.49
N VAL A 17 -21.05 -2.98 -5.95
CA VAL A 17 -21.53 -1.60 -5.86
C VAL A 17 -20.50 -0.68 -6.49
N GLN A 18 -20.97 0.30 -7.25
CA GLN A 18 -20.15 1.36 -7.83
C GLN A 18 -20.41 2.67 -7.10
N PHE A 19 -19.40 3.52 -7.04
CA PHE A 19 -19.42 4.83 -6.41
C PHE A 19 -18.40 5.76 -7.08
N GLU A 20 -18.56 7.06 -6.90
CA GLU A 20 -17.58 8.05 -7.35
C GLU A 20 -16.51 8.26 -6.27
N LEU A 21 -15.25 8.09 -6.65
CA LEU A 21 -14.10 8.22 -5.76
C LEU A 21 -13.35 9.51 -6.03
N SER A 22 -13.01 10.22 -4.96
CA SER A 22 -12.16 11.40 -4.99
C SER A 22 -11.18 11.40 -3.81
N SER A 23 -10.20 12.29 -3.85
CA SER A 23 -9.30 12.53 -2.72
C SER A 23 -9.15 14.02 -2.44
N THR A 24 -8.97 14.39 -1.17
CA THR A 24 -8.60 15.75 -0.80
C THR A 24 -7.13 16.01 -1.12
N ASN A 25 -6.72 17.28 -1.16
CA ASN A 25 -5.32 17.66 -1.29
C ASN A 25 -4.45 17.01 -0.18
N GLY A 26 -3.20 16.71 -0.52
CA GLY A 26 -2.22 16.14 0.41
C GLY A 26 -1.97 14.64 0.26
N GLY A 27 -2.62 14.00 -0.72
CA GLY A 27 -2.39 12.61 -1.06
C GLY A 27 -3.21 12.13 -2.24
N GLY A 28 -3.07 10.86 -2.57
CA GLY A 28 -3.80 10.20 -3.65
C GLY A 28 -4.28 8.81 -3.24
N ILE A 29 -5.33 8.36 -3.94
CA ILE A 29 -5.86 7.01 -3.83
C ILE A 29 -5.44 6.25 -5.08
N TYR A 30 -5.06 4.98 -4.92
CA TYR A 30 -4.53 4.14 -5.99
C TYR A 30 -5.17 2.75 -5.91
N SER A 31 -5.37 2.09 -7.06
CA SER A 31 -5.73 0.68 -7.09
C SER A 31 -4.49 -0.20 -6.87
N TYR A 32 -4.71 -1.46 -6.44
CA TYR A 32 -3.61 -2.39 -6.19
C TYR A 32 -2.77 -2.68 -7.44
N SER A 33 -3.43 -2.97 -8.57
CA SER A 33 -2.76 -3.27 -9.83
C SER A 33 -1.91 -2.10 -10.34
N MET A 34 -2.43 -0.88 -10.25
CA MET A 34 -1.71 0.33 -10.67
C MET A 34 -0.53 0.64 -9.75
N TYR A 35 -0.68 0.39 -8.43
CA TYR A 35 0.42 0.58 -7.48
C TYR A 35 1.57 -0.41 -7.68
N MET A 36 1.24 -1.66 -8.02
CA MET A 36 2.23 -2.73 -8.23
C MET A 36 3.01 -2.60 -9.53
N TYR A 37 2.42 -2.00 -10.56
CA TYR A 37 3.04 -1.91 -11.86
C TYR A 37 4.15 -0.86 -11.88
N ASN A 38 5.39 -1.29 -12.07
CA ASN A 38 6.60 -0.45 -12.14
C ASN A 38 6.86 0.46 -10.93
N LEU A 39 6.21 0.29 -9.80
CA LEU A 39 6.20 1.21 -8.65
C LEU A 39 5.73 2.63 -9.02
N GLN A 40 5.03 2.79 -10.12
CA GLN A 40 4.43 4.06 -10.51
C GLN A 40 3.12 4.28 -9.74
N LYS A 41 2.86 5.54 -9.39
CA LYS A 41 1.71 5.96 -8.59
C LYS A 41 0.79 6.81 -9.45
N TYR A 42 -0.32 6.21 -9.87
CA TYR A 42 -1.36 6.92 -10.62
C TYR A 42 -2.58 7.11 -9.72
N LYS A 43 -3.01 8.36 -9.57
CA LYS A 43 -4.25 8.66 -8.80
C LYS A 43 -5.45 8.01 -9.45
N LEU A 44 -6.25 7.36 -8.63
CA LEU A 44 -7.54 6.81 -8.98
C LEU A 44 -8.60 7.85 -8.62
N GLU A 45 -9.27 8.39 -9.61
CA GLU A 45 -10.38 9.35 -9.48
C GLU A 45 -11.50 8.97 -10.45
N GLY A 46 -12.74 9.15 -10.05
CA GLY A 46 -13.92 8.77 -10.82
C GLY A 46 -14.56 7.49 -10.32
N THR A 47 -15.21 6.75 -11.21
CA THR A 47 -15.97 5.56 -10.85
C THR A 47 -15.06 4.44 -10.33
N ALA A 48 -15.38 3.94 -9.15
CA ALA A 48 -14.74 2.79 -8.52
C ALA A 48 -15.81 1.81 -8.03
N GLY A 49 -15.41 0.58 -7.70
CA GLY A 49 -16.35 -0.45 -7.27
C GLY A 49 -15.81 -1.35 -6.17
N ILE A 50 -16.73 -1.99 -5.47
CA ILE A 50 -16.47 -3.02 -4.47
C ILE A 50 -17.25 -4.26 -4.88
N VAL A 51 -16.56 -5.40 -4.91
CA VAL A 51 -17.15 -6.72 -5.18
C VAL A 51 -17.37 -7.44 -3.85
N LYS A 52 -18.56 -8.01 -3.67
CA LYS A 52 -18.88 -8.77 -2.46
C LYS A 52 -18.01 -10.03 -2.38
N GLY A 53 -17.31 -10.18 -1.26
CA GLY A 53 -16.44 -11.33 -1.02
C GLY A 53 -15.05 -11.23 -1.68
N ASP A 54 -14.74 -10.13 -2.35
CA ASP A 54 -13.42 -9.87 -2.93
C ASP A 54 -12.70 -8.73 -2.20
N ASP A 55 -11.94 -9.11 -1.15
CA ASP A 55 -11.15 -8.15 -0.38
C ASP A 55 -9.95 -7.60 -1.18
N PHE A 56 -9.52 -8.29 -2.22
CA PHE A 56 -8.39 -7.87 -3.05
C PHE A 56 -8.80 -6.69 -3.95
N GLU A 57 -9.86 -6.86 -4.72
CA GLU A 57 -10.39 -5.81 -5.61
C GLU A 57 -10.93 -4.60 -4.81
N SER A 58 -11.36 -4.86 -3.57
CA SER A 58 -11.88 -3.82 -2.67
C SER A 58 -10.79 -3.08 -1.87
N THR A 59 -9.50 -3.39 -2.10
CA THR A 59 -8.40 -2.71 -1.41
C THR A 59 -7.89 -1.53 -2.20
N LEU A 60 -8.00 -0.35 -1.61
CA LEU A 60 -7.48 0.92 -2.12
C LEU A 60 -6.22 1.32 -1.35
N TYR A 61 -5.28 1.95 -2.04
CA TYR A 61 -4.01 2.42 -1.47
C TYR A 61 -4.04 3.93 -1.31
N ALA A 62 -4.05 4.41 -0.07
CA ALA A 62 -4.03 5.83 0.28
C ALA A 62 -2.60 6.26 0.59
N ILE A 63 -2.01 7.08 -0.27
CA ILE A 63 -0.60 7.49 -0.19
C ILE A 63 -0.52 9.00 0.00
N PRO A 64 -0.01 9.48 1.16
CA PRO A 64 0.27 10.90 1.36
C PRO A 64 1.34 11.42 0.39
N ASP A 65 1.18 12.64 -0.12
CA ASP A 65 2.14 13.27 -1.03
C ASP A 65 3.46 13.64 -0.32
N SER A 66 3.40 13.85 1.00
CA SER A 66 4.56 14.20 1.82
C SER A 66 4.37 13.82 3.28
N SER A 67 5.42 13.99 4.10
CA SER A 67 5.36 13.82 5.55
C SER A 67 4.44 14.82 6.27
N ASP A 68 3.94 15.83 5.56
CA ASP A 68 3.05 16.85 6.11
C ASP A 68 1.59 16.43 6.16
N TYR A 69 1.26 15.29 5.56
CA TYR A 69 -0.11 14.78 5.49
C TYR A 69 -0.20 13.34 5.98
N VAL A 70 -1.39 12.99 6.49
CA VAL A 70 -1.76 11.61 6.83
C VAL A 70 -3.15 11.30 6.32
N PHE A 71 -3.41 10.05 5.98
CA PHE A 71 -4.72 9.59 5.56
C PHE A 71 -5.62 9.39 6.77
N LYS A 72 -6.75 10.09 6.81
CA LYS A 72 -7.73 10.04 7.91
C LYS A 72 -8.78 8.95 7.71
N GLY A 73 -9.05 8.56 6.48
CA GLY A 73 -10.04 7.55 6.11
C GLY A 73 -10.87 7.93 4.90
N PHE A 74 -11.75 7.02 4.50
CA PHE A 74 -12.76 7.26 3.49
C PHE A 74 -14.05 7.78 4.14
N TYR A 75 -14.73 8.68 3.44
CA TYR A 75 -15.95 9.34 3.91
C TYR A 75 -16.99 9.42 2.78
N SER A 76 -18.26 9.20 3.15
CA SER A 76 -19.41 9.61 2.34
C SER A 76 -20.05 10.80 3.04
N GLY A 77 -19.89 11.99 2.47
CA GLY A 77 -20.22 13.24 3.15
C GLY A 77 -19.41 13.42 4.46
N SER A 78 -20.11 13.51 5.59
CA SER A 78 -19.51 13.58 6.93
C SER A 78 -19.28 12.22 7.58
N THR A 79 -19.89 11.16 7.08
CA THR A 79 -19.85 9.81 7.66
C THR A 79 -18.57 9.08 7.26
N LYS A 80 -17.79 8.66 8.27
CA LYS A 80 -16.59 7.84 8.03
C LYS A 80 -16.98 6.41 7.68
N ILE A 81 -16.44 5.91 6.56
CA ILE A 81 -16.62 4.53 6.11
C ILE A 81 -15.65 3.63 6.88
N LYS A 82 -16.17 2.51 7.39
CA LYS A 82 -15.35 1.53 8.09
C LYS A 82 -14.50 0.75 7.08
N THR A 83 -13.19 0.71 7.32
CA THR A 83 -12.23 -0.05 6.51
C THR A 83 -11.37 -0.94 7.39
N THR A 84 -10.81 -1.99 6.80
CA THR A 84 -9.72 -2.75 7.41
C THR A 84 -8.40 -2.30 6.77
N GLY A 85 -7.38 -2.05 7.60
CA GLY A 85 -6.06 -1.65 7.12
C GLY A 85 -5.23 -2.87 6.69
N LYS A 86 -4.50 -2.75 5.56
CA LYS A 86 -3.56 -3.77 5.09
C LYS A 86 -2.24 -3.12 4.71
N GLY A 87 -1.18 -3.50 5.40
CA GLY A 87 0.15 -2.92 5.18
C GLY A 87 0.21 -1.41 5.42
N ALA A 88 1.21 -0.75 4.82
CA ALA A 88 1.46 0.68 5.04
C ALA A 88 0.39 1.60 4.43
N TYR A 89 -0.14 1.25 3.26
CA TYR A 89 -1.03 2.12 2.48
C TYR A 89 -2.41 1.51 2.22
N GLY A 90 -2.60 0.20 2.40
CA GLY A 90 -3.82 -0.50 2.02
C GLY A 90 -4.98 -0.28 2.98
N TYR A 91 -6.16 -0.10 2.42
CA TYR A 91 -7.44 0.01 3.12
C TYR A 91 -8.51 -0.73 2.33
N THR A 92 -9.03 -1.82 2.89
CA THR A 92 -10.10 -2.59 2.27
C THR A 92 -11.44 -2.01 2.66
N LEU A 93 -12.24 -1.61 1.68
CA LEU A 93 -13.63 -1.23 1.84
C LEU A 93 -14.49 -2.50 1.84
N LYS A 94 -15.35 -2.64 2.84
CA LYS A 94 -16.32 -3.75 2.86
C LYS A 94 -17.49 -3.44 1.95
N TYR A 95 -17.99 -4.50 1.27
CA TYR A 95 -19.22 -4.41 0.49
C TYR A 95 -20.37 -3.87 1.36
N ASP A 96 -21.00 -2.80 0.89
CA ASP A 96 -22.18 -2.18 1.49
C ASP A 96 -23.04 -1.59 0.37
N ARG A 97 -24.26 -2.07 0.21
CA ARG A 97 -25.22 -1.57 -0.80
C ARG A 97 -25.51 -0.09 -0.65
N ASN A 98 -25.39 0.47 0.57
CA ASN A 98 -25.59 1.90 0.83
C ASN A 98 -24.53 2.79 0.20
N LEU A 99 -23.41 2.23 -0.28
CA LEU A 99 -22.37 2.97 -0.99
C LEU A 99 -22.68 3.16 -2.48
N LYS A 100 -23.69 2.47 -3.02
CA LYS A 100 -24.09 2.58 -4.42
C LYS A 100 -24.38 4.04 -4.78
N ASP A 101 -23.77 4.49 -5.88
CA ASP A 101 -23.92 5.84 -6.45
C ASP A 101 -23.57 6.98 -5.48
N LYS A 102 -22.83 6.69 -4.40
CA LYS A 102 -22.37 7.70 -3.45
C LYS A 102 -21.08 8.35 -3.90
N GLN A 103 -20.88 9.59 -3.45
CA GLN A 103 -19.59 10.24 -3.49
C GLN A 103 -18.75 9.78 -2.29
N ILE A 104 -17.62 9.11 -2.55
CA ILE A 104 -16.67 8.68 -1.53
C ILE A 104 -15.41 9.50 -1.65
N THR A 105 -14.98 10.11 -0.55
CA THR A 105 -13.80 10.96 -0.51
C THR A 105 -12.74 10.36 0.42
N GLY A 106 -11.56 10.10 -0.10
CA GLY A 106 -10.37 9.82 0.69
C GLY A 106 -9.83 11.10 1.31
N LYS A 107 -9.92 11.26 2.64
CA LYS A 107 -9.50 12.47 3.34
C LYS A 107 -8.06 12.39 3.82
N PHE A 108 -7.23 13.31 3.32
CA PHE A 108 -5.89 13.59 3.84
C PHE A 108 -5.94 14.86 4.68
N VAL A 109 -5.25 14.86 5.81
CA VAL A 109 -5.21 15.99 6.75
C VAL A 109 -3.77 16.30 7.15
N LYS A 110 -3.52 17.51 7.63
CA LYS A 110 -2.21 17.91 8.14
C LYS A 110 -1.76 16.98 9.27
N ALA A 111 -0.54 16.48 9.16
CA ALA A 111 0.07 15.61 10.15
C ALA A 111 0.48 16.38 11.41
N THR A 112 0.23 15.81 12.57
CA THR A 112 0.77 16.30 13.85
C THR A 112 2.30 16.14 13.89
N LYS A 113 2.98 16.81 14.82
CA LYS A 113 4.43 16.68 15.01
C LYS A 113 4.87 15.22 15.22
N ALA A 114 4.12 14.45 16.02
CA ALA A 114 4.41 13.04 16.25
C ALA A 114 4.24 12.19 14.98
N GLN A 115 3.20 12.44 14.17
CA GLN A 115 2.98 11.76 12.90
C GLN A 115 4.06 12.11 11.88
N LYS A 116 4.46 13.38 11.78
CA LYS A 116 5.59 13.81 10.91
C LYS A 116 6.90 13.12 11.28
N SER A 117 7.16 12.92 12.56
CA SER A 117 8.36 12.20 13.03
C SER A 117 8.38 10.75 12.53
N VAL A 118 7.23 10.06 12.51
CA VAL A 118 7.12 8.72 11.93
C VAL A 118 7.25 8.76 10.41
N ALA A 119 6.55 9.66 9.74
CA ALA A 119 6.53 9.77 8.28
C ALA A 119 7.93 10.06 7.68
N LYS A 120 8.84 10.68 8.45
CA LYS A 120 10.23 10.94 8.06
C LYS A 120 11.18 9.75 8.28
N LEU A 121 10.78 8.72 9.03
CA LEU A 121 11.60 7.52 9.19
C LEU A 121 11.79 6.83 7.84
N LYS A 122 12.95 6.22 7.62
CA LYS A 122 13.28 5.51 6.38
C LYS A 122 14.06 4.23 6.69
N ALA A 123 13.77 3.17 5.97
CA ALA A 123 14.52 1.93 6.08
C ALA A 123 15.99 2.13 5.71
N LYS A 124 16.90 1.49 6.46
CA LYS A 124 18.36 1.56 6.34
C LYS A 124 18.96 0.15 6.36
N ASN A 125 20.26 0.05 6.07
CA ASN A 125 21.03 -1.17 6.20
C ASN A 125 20.41 -2.37 5.43
N PHE A 126 19.89 -2.10 4.23
CA PHE A 126 19.34 -3.14 3.37
C PHE A 126 20.41 -4.16 2.99
N LYS A 127 20.06 -5.45 3.13
CA LYS A 127 20.90 -6.58 2.73
C LYS A 127 20.04 -7.62 1.99
N SER A 128 20.61 -8.22 0.96
CA SER A 128 20.07 -9.39 0.27
C SER A 128 21.03 -10.55 0.39
N LYS A 129 20.61 -11.66 1.01
CA LYS A 129 21.42 -12.85 1.21
C LYS A 129 20.61 -14.10 0.87
N LYS A 130 21.27 -15.15 0.35
CA LYS A 130 20.67 -16.48 0.26
C LYS A 130 20.77 -17.17 1.63
N VAL A 131 19.63 -17.57 2.18
CA VAL A 131 19.54 -18.27 3.47
C VAL A 131 18.70 -19.53 3.25
N LYS A 132 19.29 -20.70 3.45
CA LYS A 132 18.64 -22.00 3.21
C LYS A 132 17.96 -22.06 1.82
N GLY A 133 18.70 -21.65 0.77
CA GLY A 133 18.19 -21.65 -0.60
C GLY A 133 17.24 -20.50 -0.99
N ILE A 134 16.76 -19.69 -0.05
CA ILE A 134 15.79 -18.62 -0.28
C ILE A 134 16.47 -17.27 -0.20
N ASN A 135 16.17 -16.39 -1.17
CA ASN A 135 16.61 -15.00 -1.14
C ASN A 135 15.95 -14.28 0.04
N THR A 136 16.73 -13.89 1.03
CA THR A 136 16.23 -13.22 2.24
C THR A 136 16.69 -11.77 2.22
N LEU A 137 15.73 -10.86 2.24
CA LEU A 137 15.93 -9.42 2.32
C LEU A 137 15.83 -9.02 3.80
N SER A 138 16.69 -8.10 4.24
CA SER A 138 16.65 -7.57 5.61
C SER A 138 17.01 -6.10 5.63
N TRP A 139 16.47 -5.38 6.60
CA TRP A 139 16.73 -3.95 6.81
C TRP A 139 16.42 -3.56 8.26
N THR A 140 16.78 -2.33 8.62
CA THR A 140 16.49 -1.74 9.92
C THR A 140 15.80 -0.39 9.76
N ILE A 141 15.24 0.14 10.84
CA ILE A 141 14.71 1.50 10.92
C ILE A 141 15.07 2.14 12.26
N GLY A 142 15.20 3.48 12.30
CA GLY A 142 15.69 4.20 13.48
C GLY A 142 14.77 4.18 14.70
N SER A 143 13.48 3.86 14.53
CA SER A 143 12.50 3.81 15.61
C SER A 143 11.54 2.64 15.42
N LYS A 144 10.87 2.23 16.50
CA LYS A 144 9.88 1.13 16.46
C LYS A 144 8.71 1.46 15.54
N VAL A 145 8.36 0.52 14.66
CA VAL A 145 7.19 0.53 13.77
C VAL A 145 6.31 -0.70 14.03
N ASP A 146 5.07 -0.66 13.59
CA ASP A 146 4.11 -1.74 13.78
C ASP A 146 4.26 -2.82 12.69
N GLY A 147 4.70 -2.44 11.49
CA GLY A 147 4.90 -3.35 10.38
C GLY A 147 5.57 -2.70 9.19
N TYR A 148 5.75 -3.49 8.12
CA TYR A 148 6.31 -3.06 6.85
C TYR A 148 5.55 -3.69 5.69
N THR A 149 5.39 -2.92 4.63
CA THR A 149 5.03 -3.42 3.30
C THR A 149 6.27 -3.39 2.42
N ILE A 150 6.48 -4.45 1.66
CA ILE A 150 7.49 -4.52 0.61
C ILE A 150 6.80 -4.85 -0.71
N THR A 151 7.12 -4.06 -1.75
CA THR A 151 6.67 -4.29 -3.12
C THR A 151 7.89 -4.51 -3.99
N ILE A 152 7.96 -5.64 -4.70
CA ILE A 152 9.12 -6.03 -5.52
C ILE A 152 8.68 -6.16 -6.97
N ILE A 153 9.45 -5.56 -7.87
CA ILE A 153 9.34 -5.75 -9.31
C ILE A 153 10.61 -6.38 -9.86
N ASN A 154 10.46 -7.23 -10.87
CA ASN A 154 11.56 -7.75 -11.66
C ASN A 154 11.88 -6.74 -12.76
N THR A 155 13.02 -6.04 -12.64
CA THR A 155 13.42 -5.01 -13.60
C THR A 155 14.10 -5.59 -14.84
N THR A 156 14.49 -6.86 -14.83
CA THR A 156 15.00 -7.54 -16.02
C THR A 156 13.88 -7.80 -17.03
N ASP A 157 12.74 -8.27 -16.54
CA ASP A 157 11.60 -8.67 -17.39
C ASP A 157 10.46 -7.64 -17.33
N ASN A 158 10.64 -6.56 -16.57
CA ASN A 158 9.65 -5.49 -16.35
C ASN A 158 8.29 -6.04 -15.88
N GLN A 159 8.31 -6.93 -14.89
CA GLN A 159 7.12 -7.61 -14.36
C GLN A 159 6.98 -7.42 -12.86
N PRO A 160 5.74 -7.30 -12.34
CA PRO A 160 5.50 -7.42 -10.90
C PRO A 160 6.04 -8.75 -10.40
N ALA A 161 6.68 -8.76 -9.24
CA ALA A 161 7.18 -9.99 -8.64
C ALA A 161 6.38 -10.36 -7.40
N VAL A 162 6.26 -9.46 -6.43
CA VAL A 162 5.50 -9.70 -5.22
C VAL A 162 5.22 -8.40 -4.46
N ALA A 163 4.08 -8.33 -3.79
CA ALA A 163 3.85 -7.41 -2.68
C ALA A 163 3.44 -8.20 -1.44
N GLY A 164 3.83 -7.75 -0.27
CA GLY A 164 3.47 -8.41 0.97
C GLY A 164 4.00 -7.69 2.21
N ASP A 165 3.67 -8.25 3.36
CA ASP A 165 4.12 -7.75 4.64
C ASP A 165 5.41 -8.45 5.05
N ALA A 166 6.39 -7.67 5.51
CA ALA A 166 7.64 -8.22 6.03
C ALA A 166 7.50 -8.52 7.53
N LYS A 167 8.12 -9.62 7.95
CA LYS A 167 8.16 -9.99 9.36
C LYS A 167 9.02 -9.00 10.14
N VAL A 168 8.42 -8.36 11.13
CA VAL A 168 9.08 -7.44 12.07
C VAL A 168 9.62 -8.23 13.25
N ALA A 169 10.86 -7.95 13.67
CA ALA A 169 11.44 -8.52 14.87
C ALA A 169 10.79 -7.94 16.13
N LYS A 170 10.97 -8.62 17.28
CA LYS A 170 10.40 -8.18 18.57
C LYS A 170 10.78 -6.74 18.99
N ASN A 171 11.96 -6.26 18.56
CA ASN A 171 12.39 -4.89 18.82
C ASN A 171 11.62 -3.83 18.00
N GLY A 172 10.80 -4.24 17.05
CA GLY A 172 10.04 -3.35 16.16
C GLY A 172 10.88 -2.55 15.17
N LYS A 173 12.19 -2.80 15.09
CA LYS A 173 13.13 -2.03 14.24
C LYS A 173 13.71 -2.85 13.10
N ASP A 174 13.98 -4.13 13.32
CA ASP A 174 14.56 -5.02 12.33
C ASP A 174 13.46 -5.75 11.57
N ALA A 175 13.65 -5.95 10.28
CA ALA A 175 12.69 -6.66 9.44
C ALA A 175 13.38 -7.64 8.51
N LYS A 176 12.66 -8.72 8.16
CA LYS A 176 13.08 -9.73 7.19
C LYS A 176 11.92 -10.10 6.28
N PHE A 177 12.25 -10.30 5.01
CA PHE A 177 11.31 -10.78 4.00
C PHE A 177 11.95 -11.94 3.22
N LYS A 178 11.25 -13.06 3.13
CA LYS A 178 11.66 -14.23 2.33
C LYS A 178 11.09 -14.10 0.92
N PHE A 179 11.95 -13.76 -0.02
CA PHE A 179 11.56 -13.66 -1.42
C PHE A 179 11.81 -14.98 -2.13
N LYS A 180 10.78 -15.83 -2.16
CA LYS A 180 10.85 -17.20 -2.70
C LYS A 180 10.95 -17.24 -4.24
N TYR A 181 10.50 -16.21 -4.92
CA TYR A 181 10.42 -16.13 -6.37
C TYR A 181 11.65 -15.45 -7.01
N ALA A 182 12.72 -15.26 -6.25
CA ALA A 182 13.95 -14.72 -6.79
C ALA A 182 14.59 -15.71 -7.77
N VAL A 183 14.84 -15.25 -8.99
CA VAL A 183 15.59 -16.00 -10.00
C VAL A 183 17.03 -15.52 -9.99
N LYS A 184 17.98 -16.45 -9.95
CA LYS A 184 19.42 -16.15 -9.93
C LYS A 184 19.80 -15.27 -11.12
N GLY A 185 20.55 -14.21 -10.87
CA GLY A 185 21.03 -13.27 -11.89
C GLY A 185 20.02 -12.20 -12.33
N LYS A 186 18.74 -12.37 -12.10
CA LYS A 186 17.74 -11.34 -12.43
C LYS A 186 17.83 -10.14 -11.48
N LYS A 187 17.59 -8.94 -12.01
CA LYS A 187 17.62 -7.70 -11.25
C LYS A 187 16.22 -7.34 -10.73
N TYR A 188 16.17 -6.88 -9.51
CA TYR A 188 14.92 -6.51 -8.82
C TYR A 188 15.03 -5.10 -8.23
N LYS A 189 13.90 -4.42 -8.19
CA LYS A 189 13.70 -3.18 -7.42
C LYS A 189 12.64 -3.44 -6.35
N ALA A 190 12.93 -3.03 -5.12
CA ALA A 190 11.98 -3.15 -4.01
C ALA A 190 11.69 -1.77 -3.41
N GLU A 191 10.41 -1.47 -3.20
CA GLU A 191 9.96 -0.37 -2.35
C GLU A 191 9.62 -0.93 -0.96
N ILE A 192 10.21 -0.34 0.07
CA ILE A 192 10.03 -0.72 1.47
C ILE A 192 9.42 0.46 2.22
N VAL A 193 8.27 0.24 2.85
CA VAL A 193 7.55 1.26 3.64
C VAL A 193 7.16 0.66 4.99
N GLY A 194 7.66 1.26 6.06
CA GLY A 194 7.17 0.94 7.41
C GLY A 194 5.86 1.68 7.70
N TYR A 195 5.16 1.28 8.75
CA TYR A 195 4.02 2.04 9.26
C TYR A 195 3.90 1.93 10.78
N LYS A 196 3.34 2.95 11.38
CA LYS A 196 3.04 3.00 12.81
C LYS A 196 1.71 3.70 13.05
N THR A 197 0.94 3.17 13.99
CA THR A 197 -0.29 3.82 14.43
C THR A 197 0.03 4.89 15.47
N VAL A 198 -0.36 6.13 15.19
CA VAL A 198 -0.18 7.28 16.05
C VAL A 198 -1.54 7.92 16.30
N LYS A 199 -2.03 7.89 17.54
CA LYS A 199 -3.37 8.39 17.93
C LYS A 199 -4.50 7.83 17.03
N GLY A 200 -4.47 6.51 16.81
CA GLY A 200 -5.48 5.82 15.99
C GLY A 200 -5.37 6.01 14.47
N VAL A 201 -4.36 6.74 14.00
CA VAL A 201 -4.09 6.96 12.57
C VAL A 201 -2.87 6.16 12.14
N LYS A 202 -3.00 5.35 11.09
CA LYS A 202 -1.88 4.63 10.49
C LYS A 202 -1.03 5.62 9.68
N VAL A 203 0.23 5.77 10.07
CA VAL A 203 1.19 6.68 9.45
C VAL A 203 2.26 5.88 8.74
N PRO A 204 2.35 5.93 7.40
CA PRO A 204 3.43 5.32 6.66
C PRO A 204 4.74 6.08 6.88
N THR A 205 5.86 5.37 6.86
CA THR A 205 7.20 5.98 6.83
C THR A 205 7.55 6.44 5.41
N ALA A 206 8.61 7.19 5.26
CA ALA A 206 9.15 7.48 3.93
C ALA A 206 9.54 6.18 3.22
N ALA A 207 9.17 6.07 1.95
CA ALA A 207 9.51 4.92 1.12
C ALA A 207 11.03 4.84 0.90
N LYS A 208 11.59 3.63 0.99
CA LYS A 208 12.96 3.33 0.59
C LYS A 208 12.94 2.41 -0.62
N VAL A 209 13.44 2.90 -1.72
CA VAL A 209 13.66 2.09 -2.92
C VAL A 209 15.09 1.56 -2.90
N VAL A 210 15.24 0.27 -3.18
CA VAL A 210 16.52 -0.44 -3.26
C VAL A 210 16.53 -1.35 -4.48
N THR A 211 17.72 -1.61 -5.01
CA THR A 211 17.93 -2.60 -6.08
C THR A 211 18.77 -3.76 -5.55
N PHE A 212 18.51 -4.95 -6.06
CA PHE A 212 19.30 -6.13 -5.71
C PHE A 212 19.23 -7.16 -6.85
N THR A 213 20.16 -8.12 -6.81
CA THR A 213 20.19 -9.25 -7.76
C THR A 213 19.74 -10.51 -7.04
N GLY A 214 18.95 -11.34 -7.70
CA GLY A 214 18.57 -12.68 -7.23
C GLY A 214 19.80 -13.58 -7.08
N LYS A 215 19.86 -14.34 -5.98
CA LYS A 215 20.99 -15.19 -5.60
C LYS A 215 20.64 -16.65 -5.61
#